data_ca5d8108724ba835d4bd7cbb187cfe21
#
_entry.id   ca5d8108724ba835d4bd7cbb187cfe21
#
_cell.length_a   1.000
_cell.length_b   1.000
_cell.length_c   1.000
_cell.angle_alpha   90.00
_cell.angle_beta   90.00
_cell.angle_gamma   90.00
#
_symmetry.space_group_name_H-M   'P 1'
#
loop_
_entity.id
_entity.type
_entity.pdbx_description
1 polymer ?
#
loop_
_entity_poly.entity_id
_entity_poly.type
_entity_poly.pdbx_seq_one_letter_code
_entity_poly.pdbx_strand_id
1 'polypeptide(L)'
;MVKRENLFRFENRFFALRFWLMTFVQNIVSIFLGGEKCLRCSKRTVRIPLCKNCLPELDSLGFKETCSVCGRELISEIGICTHCRETPALQSVDAAFSLHCYQLWKKSLLFAWKLEDKRTLSPYFAAIFHRKLESIEKEIGLPLAVVPVPPRKGKIRERGWDQIDELCFYLKHGWNVKILPLLERMSHTQQKKLDRIQRIEGISSSYRLRNEKWLRRKFPVLPEAVVLADDVLTTGSTIEACARELKRLGIKQVFSITLFIVD
;
A
#
# COMPACT_ATOMS: atom_id res chain seq x y z
N MET A 1 9.98 22.47 -10.22
CA MET A 1 9.40 23.00 -8.97
C MET A 1 7.93 22.59 -8.92
N VAL A 2 7.62 21.42 -8.38
CA VAL A 2 6.23 20.93 -8.23
C VAL A 2 5.59 21.78 -7.13
N LYS A 3 4.55 22.53 -7.47
CA LYS A 3 3.83 23.39 -6.53
C LYS A 3 3.24 22.53 -5.40
N ARG A 4 3.48 22.95 -4.17
CA ARG A 4 3.01 22.36 -2.90
C ARG A 4 1.49 22.15 -2.79
N GLU A 5 0.73 22.77 -3.67
CA GLU A 5 -0.74 22.81 -3.61
C GLU A 5 -1.41 21.50 -4.03
N ASN A 6 -0.67 20.54 -4.60
CA ASN A 6 -1.26 19.37 -5.25
C ASN A 6 -1.29 18.09 -4.43
N LEU A 7 -0.62 18.01 -3.27
CA LEU A 7 -0.56 16.75 -2.50
C LEU A 7 -1.92 16.31 -1.95
N PHE A 8 -2.78 17.28 -1.62
CA PHE A 8 -4.11 17.07 -1.06
C PHE A 8 -5.21 17.74 -1.92
N ARG A 9 -5.09 17.64 -3.24
CA ARG A 9 -6.13 18.13 -4.14
C ARG A 9 -7.26 17.12 -4.18
N PHE A 10 -8.43 17.50 -3.68
CA PHE A 10 -9.65 16.70 -3.68
C PHE A 10 -10.58 17.21 -4.76
N GLU A 11 -11.15 16.31 -5.57
CA GLU A 11 -12.14 16.66 -6.58
C GLU A 11 -13.48 17.08 -5.96
N ASN A 12 -13.79 16.54 -4.78
CA ASN A 12 -15.04 16.82 -4.08
C ASN A 12 -14.79 17.55 -2.75
N ARG A 13 -15.39 18.73 -2.60
CA ARG A 13 -15.28 19.58 -1.38
C ARG A 13 -15.72 18.85 -0.11
N PHE A 14 -16.71 17.94 -0.21
CA PHE A 14 -17.20 17.17 0.92
C PHE A 14 -16.15 16.17 1.43
N PHE A 15 -15.46 15.46 0.53
CA PHE A 15 -14.37 14.54 0.90
C PHE A 15 -13.15 15.31 1.41
N ALA A 16 -12.84 16.47 0.83
CA ALA A 16 -11.79 17.35 1.33
C ALA A 16 -12.07 17.76 2.79
N LEU A 17 -13.30 18.14 3.11
CA LEU A 17 -13.70 18.54 4.47
C LEU A 17 -13.58 17.36 5.45
N ARG A 18 -14.03 16.17 5.08
CA ARG A 18 -13.91 14.98 5.94
C ARG A 18 -12.45 14.60 6.19
N PHE A 19 -11.64 14.59 5.16
CA PHE A 19 -10.20 14.34 5.28
C PHE A 19 -9.53 15.39 6.18
N TRP A 20 -9.87 16.66 5.96
CA TRP A 20 -9.36 17.76 6.77
C TRP A 20 -9.76 17.61 8.25
N LEU A 21 -11.00 17.27 8.54
CA LEU A 21 -11.47 17.04 9.91
C LEU A 21 -10.74 15.90 10.60
N MET A 22 -10.54 14.79 9.88
CA MET A 22 -9.81 13.63 10.40
C MET A 22 -8.34 13.96 10.72
N THR A 23 -7.67 14.67 9.80
CA THR A 23 -6.28 15.10 10.00
C THR A 23 -6.17 16.23 11.04
N PHE A 24 -7.19 17.07 11.18
CA PHE A 24 -7.25 18.15 12.17
C PHE A 24 -7.21 17.62 13.60
N VAL A 25 -8.01 16.60 13.91
CA VAL A 25 -8.01 15.96 15.24
C VAL A 25 -6.64 15.40 15.59
N GLN A 26 -5.99 14.69 14.66
CA GLN A 26 -4.63 14.17 14.87
C GLN A 26 -3.61 15.30 15.09
N ASN A 27 -3.74 16.40 14.34
CA ASN A 27 -2.85 17.55 14.48
C ASN A 27 -3.00 18.27 15.82
N ILE A 28 -4.25 18.43 16.32
CA ILE A 28 -4.51 19.03 17.63
C ILE A 28 -3.83 18.19 18.71
N VAL A 29 -4.02 16.88 18.71
CA VAL A 29 -3.37 15.99 19.67
C VAL A 29 -1.85 16.10 19.60
N SER A 30 -1.27 16.14 18.40
CA SER A 30 0.18 16.31 18.21
C SER A 30 0.67 17.66 18.77
N ILE A 31 -0.06 18.76 18.56
CA ILE A 31 0.31 20.08 19.09
C ILE A 31 0.29 20.09 20.62
N PHE A 32 -0.75 19.56 21.24
CA PHE A 32 -0.88 19.49 22.70
C PHE A 32 0.21 18.61 23.35
N LEU A 33 0.68 17.59 22.63
CA LEU A 33 1.77 16.72 23.08
C LEU A 33 3.18 17.29 22.77
N GLY A 34 3.29 18.58 22.40
CA GLY A 34 4.58 19.26 22.18
C GLY A 34 5.12 19.17 20.75
N GLY A 35 4.32 18.71 19.80
CA GLY A 35 4.70 18.57 18.39
C GLY A 35 5.54 17.33 18.12
N GLU A 36 5.98 17.18 16.87
CA GLU A 36 6.83 16.07 16.42
C GLU A 36 8.19 16.58 15.95
N LYS A 37 9.19 15.72 15.93
CA LYS A 37 10.49 16.00 15.30
C LYS A 37 10.54 15.40 13.90
N CYS A 38 11.15 16.15 13.00
CA CYS A 38 11.41 15.63 11.65
C CYS A 38 12.34 14.40 11.73
N LEU A 39 11.91 13.29 11.21
CA LEU A 39 12.65 12.01 11.21
C LEU A 39 13.99 12.07 10.45
N ARG A 40 14.18 13.11 9.62
CA ARG A 40 15.44 13.31 8.89
C ARG A 40 16.39 14.31 9.54
N CYS A 41 15.89 15.50 9.94
CA CYS A 41 16.74 16.59 10.39
C CYS A 41 16.44 17.06 11.82
N SER A 42 15.57 16.37 12.55
CA SER A 42 15.19 16.64 13.95
C SER A 42 14.56 18.01 14.22
N LYS A 43 14.31 18.85 13.21
CA LYS A 43 13.57 20.12 13.37
C LYS A 43 12.12 19.83 13.80
N ARG A 44 11.58 20.70 14.67
CA ARG A 44 10.19 20.59 15.12
C ARG A 44 9.22 20.69 13.94
N THR A 45 8.19 19.85 13.98
CA THR A 45 7.09 19.79 12.99
C THR A 45 5.76 19.74 13.71
N VAL A 46 4.68 20.13 13.03
CA VAL A 46 3.35 20.23 13.65
C VAL A 46 2.36 19.20 13.11
N ARG A 47 2.51 18.74 11.87
CA ARG A 47 1.50 17.90 11.21
C ARG A 47 1.94 16.48 10.94
N ILE A 48 3.12 16.33 10.40
CA ILE A 48 3.74 15.04 10.08
C ILE A 48 5.18 15.10 10.57
N PRO A 49 5.80 13.98 10.92
CA PRO A 49 7.19 13.95 11.38
C PRO A 49 8.18 14.17 10.22
N LEU A 50 7.88 15.14 9.36
CA LEU A 50 8.70 15.64 8.26
C LEU A 50 8.55 17.14 8.12
N CYS A 51 9.66 17.84 8.11
CA CYS A 51 9.66 19.29 7.94
C CYS A 51 9.48 19.69 6.47
N LYS A 52 9.17 20.98 6.28
CA LYS A 52 8.93 21.58 4.96
C LYS A 52 10.09 21.41 3.97
N ASN A 53 11.31 21.28 4.46
CA ASN A 53 12.51 21.16 3.64
C ASN A 53 12.81 19.70 3.27
N CYS A 54 12.43 18.73 4.13
CA CYS A 54 12.69 17.32 3.90
C CYS A 54 11.55 16.62 3.12
N LEU A 55 10.33 17.15 3.19
CA LEU A 55 9.18 16.58 2.50
C LEU A 55 9.32 16.53 0.96
N PRO A 56 9.80 17.60 0.27
CA PRO A 56 9.97 17.57 -1.18
C PRO A 56 10.95 16.52 -1.68
N GLU A 57 11.96 16.19 -0.88
CA GLU A 57 12.93 15.15 -1.24
C GLU A 57 12.33 13.75 -1.20
N LEU A 58 11.33 13.53 -0.35
CA LEU A 58 10.57 12.30 -0.36
C LEU A 58 9.65 12.22 -1.59
N ASP A 59 9.05 13.34 -1.99
CA ASP A 59 8.14 13.43 -3.13
C ASP A 59 8.85 13.38 -4.50
N SER A 60 10.11 13.82 -4.58
CA SER A 60 10.86 13.90 -5.84
C SER A 60 11.30 12.54 -6.41
N LEU A 61 11.07 11.47 -5.68
CA LEU A 61 11.61 10.13 -5.98
C LEU A 61 10.65 9.23 -6.78
N GLY A 62 9.48 9.73 -7.16
CA GLY A 62 8.44 8.94 -7.81
C GLY A 62 8.54 8.76 -9.32
N PHE A 63 9.60 9.25 -10.00
CA PHE A 63 9.65 9.30 -11.46
C PHE A 63 10.98 8.83 -12.08
N LYS A 64 11.72 8.01 -11.38
CA LYS A 64 12.84 7.32 -12.00
C LYS A 64 12.35 6.07 -12.73
N GLU A 65 13.09 5.61 -13.71
CA GLU A 65 12.82 4.36 -14.39
C GLU A 65 12.73 3.22 -13.38
N THR A 66 11.68 2.44 -13.48
CA THR A 66 11.42 1.33 -12.56
C THR A 66 11.28 0.03 -13.33
N CYS A 67 11.66 -1.08 -12.69
CA CYS A 67 11.46 -2.41 -13.23
C CYS A 67 9.96 -2.65 -13.49
N SER A 68 9.59 -3.04 -14.70
CA SER A 68 8.21 -3.31 -15.10
C SER A 68 7.59 -4.49 -14.36
N VAL A 69 8.40 -5.38 -13.76
CA VAL A 69 7.93 -6.55 -13.01
C VAL A 69 7.73 -6.23 -11.53
N CYS A 70 8.77 -5.74 -10.83
CA CYS A 70 8.73 -5.58 -9.38
C CYS A 70 8.65 -4.12 -8.88
N GLY A 71 8.73 -3.13 -9.80
CA GLY A 71 8.68 -1.71 -9.44
C GLY A 71 9.93 -1.17 -8.75
N ARG A 72 11.04 -1.92 -8.73
CA ARG A 72 12.34 -1.47 -8.21
C ARG A 72 12.90 -0.37 -9.09
N GLU A 73 13.56 0.62 -8.50
CA GLU A 73 14.30 1.65 -9.24
C GLU A 73 15.42 1.01 -10.06
N LEU A 74 15.51 1.38 -11.34
CA LEU A 74 16.58 0.97 -12.24
C LEU A 74 17.68 2.04 -12.22
N ILE A 75 18.93 1.63 -11.99
CA ILE A 75 20.07 2.55 -11.96
C ILE A 75 20.80 2.54 -13.30
N SER A 76 21.09 1.36 -13.83
CA SER A 76 21.78 1.13 -15.09
C SER A 76 21.09 0.12 -16.00
N GLU A 77 20.02 -0.47 -15.52
CA GLU A 77 19.23 -1.46 -16.26
C GLU A 77 18.10 -0.79 -17.03
N ILE A 78 17.62 -1.44 -18.09
CA ILE A 78 16.53 -0.95 -18.93
C ILE A 78 15.35 -1.92 -18.84
N GLY A 79 14.18 -1.39 -18.50
CA GLY A 79 12.88 -2.08 -18.48
C GLY A 79 12.72 -3.09 -17.35
N ILE A 80 13.61 -4.06 -17.20
CA ILE A 80 13.54 -5.14 -16.21
C ILE A 80 14.87 -5.24 -15.46
N CYS A 81 14.80 -5.29 -14.10
CA CYS A 81 16.01 -5.43 -13.27
C CYS A 81 16.62 -6.83 -13.40
N THR A 82 17.93 -6.95 -13.13
CA THR A 82 18.69 -8.20 -13.22
C THR A 82 18.00 -9.34 -12.47
N HIS A 83 17.55 -9.09 -11.24
CA HIS A 83 16.87 -10.10 -10.42
C HIS A 83 15.59 -10.64 -11.10
N CYS A 84 14.76 -9.78 -11.69
CA CYS A 84 13.52 -10.22 -12.35
C CYS A 84 13.76 -10.86 -13.72
N ARG A 85 14.92 -10.63 -14.37
CA ARG A 85 15.31 -11.35 -15.60
C ARG A 85 15.64 -12.80 -15.30
N GLU A 86 16.32 -13.07 -14.17
CA GLU A 86 16.71 -14.41 -13.76
C GLU A 86 15.52 -15.17 -13.14
N THR A 87 14.81 -14.54 -12.22
CA THR A 87 13.72 -15.16 -11.48
C THR A 87 12.61 -14.14 -11.23
N PRO A 88 11.61 -14.03 -12.13
CA PRO A 88 10.51 -13.09 -11.95
C PRO A 88 9.71 -13.43 -10.69
N ALA A 89 9.76 -12.54 -9.70
CA ALA A 89 9.10 -12.73 -8.41
C ALA A 89 7.58 -12.61 -8.50
N LEU A 90 7.07 -11.88 -9.51
CA LEU A 90 5.66 -11.59 -9.72
C LEU A 90 5.25 -12.08 -11.12
N GLN A 91 4.37 -13.08 -11.16
CA GLN A 91 3.87 -13.70 -12.40
C GLN A 91 2.36 -13.47 -12.58
N SER A 92 1.64 -13.30 -11.48
CA SER A 92 0.19 -13.07 -11.47
C SER A 92 -0.18 -11.59 -11.36
N VAL A 93 0.83 -10.70 -11.26
CA VAL A 93 0.69 -9.25 -11.20
C VAL A 93 1.01 -8.65 -12.57
N ASP A 94 0.11 -7.84 -13.10
CA ASP A 94 0.30 -7.22 -14.43
C ASP A 94 1.34 -6.09 -14.38
N ALA A 95 1.39 -5.32 -13.28
CA ALA A 95 2.48 -4.39 -12.98
C ALA A 95 2.57 -4.10 -11.47
N ALA A 96 3.78 -3.93 -10.95
CA ALA A 96 4.03 -3.59 -9.57
C ALA A 96 4.69 -2.21 -9.45
N PHE A 97 4.26 -1.45 -8.47
CA PHE A 97 4.74 -0.10 -8.19
C PHE A 97 5.14 0.03 -6.74
N SER A 98 6.35 0.53 -6.50
CA SER A 98 6.83 0.84 -5.15
C SER A 98 7.12 2.33 -5.06
N LEU A 99 6.57 2.98 -4.03
CA LEU A 99 6.63 4.44 -3.92
C LEU A 99 7.98 4.94 -3.40
N HIS A 100 8.66 4.13 -2.58
CA HIS A 100 9.94 4.48 -1.99
C HIS A 100 10.87 3.27 -1.90
N CYS A 101 12.17 3.47 -2.17
CA CYS A 101 13.20 2.49 -1.81
C CYS A 101 13.40 2.47 -0.29
N TYR A 102 13.53 1.28 0.30
CA TYR A 102 13.77 1.07 1.72
C TYR A 102 15.25 1.30 2.06
N GLN A 103 15.73 2.52 1.85
CA GLN A 103 17.11 2.91 2.04
C GLN A 103 17.24 4.17 2.89
N LEU A 104 18.39 4.31 3.56
CA LEU A 104 18.75 5.49 4.31
C LEU A 104 17.65 5.93 5.32
N TRP A 105 17.42 7.22 5.42
CA TRP A 105 16.45 7.81 6.33
C TRP A 105 14.98 7.45 6.02
N LYS A 106 14.67 7.00 4.81
CA LYS A 106 13.32 6.52 4.44
C LYS A 106 12.91 5.26 5.19
N LYS A 107 13.88 4.42 5.55
CA LYS A 107 13.69 3.30 6.46
C LYS A 107 13.10 3.76 7.80
N SER A 108 13.56 4.90 8.32
CA SER A 108 13.04 5.46 9.56
C SER A 108 11.56 5.85 9.49
N LEU A 109 11.05 6.26 8.31
CA LEU A 109 9.62 6.55 8.11
C LEU A 109 8.76 5.30 8.29
N LEU A 110 9.17 4.20 7.67
CA LEU A 110 8.45 2.93 7.81
C LEU A 110 8.49 2.44 9.25
N PHE A 111 9.67 2.52 9.91
CA PHE A 111 9.81 2.13 11.32
C PHE A 111 8.93 2.98 12.23
N ALA A 112 8.98 4.30 12.08
CA ALA A 112 8.17 5.22 12.85
C ALA A 112 6.67 4.94 12.68
N TRP A 113 6.23 4.73 11.44
CA TRP A 113 4.84 4.40 11.14
C TRP A 113 4.45 3.01 11.67
N LYS A 114 5.29 2.01 11.46
CA LYS A 114 4.98 0.60 11.74
C LYS A 114 5.25 0.17 13.17
N LEU A 115 6.26 0.73 13.84
CA LEU A 115 6.71 0.26 15.16
C LEU A 115 6.55 1.31 16.26
N GLU A 116 6.61 2.61 15.93
CA GLU A 116 6.48 3.70 16.90
C GLU A 116 5.10 4.34 16.87
N ASP A 117 4.15 3.73 16.14
CA ASP A 117 2.75 4.19 16.04
C ASP A 117 2.59 5.67 15.60
N LYS A 118 3.53 6.16 14.74
CA LYS A 118 3.48 7.51 14.18
C LYS A 118 2.38 7.63 13.11
N ARG A 119 1.13 7.49 13.54
CA ARG A 119 -0.06 7.49 12.69
C ARG A 119 -0.27 8.80 11.92
N THR A 120 0.38 9.88 12.34
CA THR A 120 0.43 11.15 11.61
C THR A 120 1.05 11.03 10.20
N LEU A 121 1.77 9.94 9.90
CA LEU A 121 2.25 9.59 8.56
C LEU A 121 1.17 8.99 7.65
N SER A 122 0.10 8.42 8.20
CA SER A 122 -0.92 7.71 7.42
C SER A 122 -1.62 8.59 6.37
N PRO A 123 -2.03 9.84 6.66
CA PRO A 123 -2.61 10.73 5.64
C PRO A 123 -1.63 11.05 4.52
N TYR A 124 -0.34 11.18 4.83
CA TYR A 124 0.70 11.41 3.82
C TYR A 124 0.85 10.20 2.90
N PHE A 125 0.99 9.00 3.48
CA PHE A 125 1.10 7.77 2.69
C PHE A 125 -0.15 7.51 1.85
N ALA A 126 -1.35 7.81 2.37
CA ALA A 126 -2.58 7.72 1.60
C ALA A 126 -2.59 8.70 0.41
N ALA A 127 -2.10 9.93 0.59
CA ALA A 127 -2.05 10.92 -0.49
C ALA A 127 -1.09 10.51 -1.63
N ILE A 128 0.10 10.01 -1.30
CA ILE A 128 1.04 9.54 -2.34
C ILE A 128 0.57 8.25 -3.01
N PHE A 129 -0.06 7.34 -2.26
CA PHE A 129 -0.70 6.14 -2.80
C PHE A 129 -1.81 6.52 -3.79
N HIS A 130 -2.70 7.44 -3.41
CA HIS A 130 -3.79 7.90 -4.27
C HIS A 130 -3.27 8.52 -5.57
N ARG A 131 -2.25 9.38 -5.52
CA ARG A 131 -1.63 9.94 -6.75
C ARG A 131 -1.12 8.86 -7.70
N LYS A 132 -0.51 7.79 -7.16
CA LYS A 132 -0.07 6.68 -8.00
C LYS A 132 -1.24 5.90 -8.55
N LEU A 133 -2.28 5.68 -7.75
CA LEU A 133 -3.52 5.03 -8.18
C LEU A 133 -4.15 5.79 -9.37
N GLU A 134 -4.33 7.12 -9.25
CA GLU A 134 -4.84 7.97 -10.34
C GLU A 134 -3.97 7.90 -11.61
N SER A 135 -2.64 7.82 -11.43
CA SER A 135 -1.73 7.67 -12.57
C SER A 135 -1.97 6.38 -13.34
N ILE A 136 -2.16 5.26 -12.61
CA ILE A 136 -2.45 3.96 -13.22
C ILE A 136 -3.84 3.97 -13.88
N GLU A 137 -4.87 4.50 -13.21
CA GLU A 137 -6.22 4.62 -13.78
C GLU A 137 -6.24 5.40 -15.09
N LYS A 138 -5.48 6.50 -15.18
CA LYS A 138 -5.34 7.28 -16.42
C LYS A 138 -4.63 6.51 -17.52
N GLU A 139 -3.63 5.72 -17.18
CA GLU A 139 -2.86 4.93 -18.13
C GLU A 139 -3.68 3.78 -18.73
N ILE A 140 -4.43 3.06 -17.90
CA ILE A 140 -5.23 1.90 -18.33
C ILE A 140 -6.65 2.26 -18.80
N GLY A 141 -7.12 3.48 -18.51
CA GLY A 141 -8.47 3.95 -18.86
C GLY A 141 -9.60 3.28 -18.06
N LEU A 142 -9.31 2.64 -16.92
CA LEU A 142 -10.26 1.93 -16.08
C LEU A 142 -10.17 2.39 -14.62
N PRO A 143 -11.31 2.52 -13.92
CA PRO A 143 -11.31 2.79 -12.49
C PRO A 143 -10.80 1.57 -11.71
N LEU A 144 -9.96 1.80 -10.71
CA LEU A 144 -9.37 0.76 -9.88
C LEU A 144 -10.00 0.72 -8.49
N ALA A 145 -10.30 -0.49 -8.04
CA ALA A 145 -10.60 -0.73 -6.64
C ALA A 145 -9.34 -1.22 -5.91
N VAL A 146 -9.17 -0.81 -4.67
CA VAL A 146 -8.04 -1.21 -3.84
C VAL A 146 -8.41 -2.45 -3.02
N VAL A 147 -7.57 -3.48 -3.11
CA VAL A 147 -7.65 -4.70 -2.31
C VAL A 147 -6.52 -4.69 -1.28
N PRO A 148 -6.81 -4.51 0.01
CA PRO A 148 -5.80 -4.56 1.05
C PRO A 148 -5.22 -5.98 1.19
N VAL A 149 -3.90 -6.09 1.30
CA VAL A 149 -3.25 -7.33 1.74
C VAL A 149 -3.59 -7.55 3.21
N PRO A 150 -4.22 -8.69 3.56
CA PRO A 150 -4.69 -8.90 4.92
C PRO A 150 -3.52 -9.10 5.91
N PRO A 151 -3.58 -8.45 7.09
CA PRO A 151 -2.54 -8.58 8.11
C PRO A 151 -2.50 -9.98 8.73
N ARG A 152 -1.42 -10.27 9.47
CA ARG A 152 -1.33 -11.47 10.31
C ARG A 152 -2.51 -11.50 11.31
N LYS A 153 -3.15 -12.67 11.46
CA LYS A 153 -4.21 -12.86 12.47
C LYS A 153 -3.68 -12.52 13.85
N GLY A 154 -4.43 -11.74 14.60
CA GLY A 154 -4.05 -11.27 15.93
C GLY A 154 -3.32 -9.92 15.96
N LYS A 155 -2.70 -9.46 14.87
CA LYS A 155 -1.96 -8.19 14.81
C LYS A 155 -2.79 -7.00 15.31
N ILE A 156 -4.03 -6.89 14.84
CA ILE A 156 -4.94 -5.79 15.26
C ILE A 156 -5.30 -5.92 16.74
N ARG A 157 -5.47 -7.15 17.26
CA ARG A 157 -5.75 -7.37 18.69
C ARG A 157 -4.54 -7.01 19.56
N GLU A 158 -3.34 -7.32 19.08
CA GLU A 158 -2.08 -7.05 19.79
C GLU A 158 -1.73 -5.55 19.80
N ARG A 159 -2.01 -4.85 18.68
CA ARG A 159 -1.55 -3.47 18.44
C ARG A 159 -2.67 -2.42 18.43
N GLY A 160 -3.92 -2.84 18.35
CA GLY A 160 -5.06 -1.93 18.23
C GLY A 160 -5.32 -1.38 16.84
N TRP A 161 -4.39 -1.52 15.89
CA TRP A 161 -4.52 -1.01 14.52
C TRP A 161 -3.66 -1.77 13.50
N ASP A 162 -3.94 -1.56 12.22
CA ASP A 162 -3.13 -2.03 11.09
C ASP A 162 -2.85 -0.89 10.12
N GLN A 163 -1.65 -0.84 9.60
CA GLN A 163 -1.17 0.22 8.71
C GLN A 163 -1.98 0.29 7.41
N ILE A 164 -2.26 -0.87 6.81
CA ILE A 164 -2.96 -0.95 5.53
C ILE A 164 -4.46 -0.68 5.70
N ASP A 165 -5.06 -1.14 6.81
CA ASP A 165 -6.45 -0.80 7.14
C ASP A 165 -6.60 0.71 7.32
N GLU A 166 -5.66 1.37 8.00
CA GLU A 166 -5.68 2.82 8.19
C GLU A 166 -5.42 3.57 6.87
N LEU A 167 -4.49 3.11 6.04
CA LEU A 167 -4.28 3.62 4.68
C LEU A 167 -5.59 3.57 3.88
N CYS A 168 -6.26 2.41 3.87
CA CYS A 168 -7.53 2.20 3.19
C CYS A 168 -8.65 3.08 3.76
N PHE A 169 -8.65 3.33 5.07
CA PHE A 169 -9.58 4.26 5.70
C PHE A 169 -9.42 5.67 5.13
N TYR A 170 -8.19 6.19 5.02
CA TYR A 170 -7.95 7.50 4.42
C TYR A 170 -8.27 7.54 2.93
N LEU A 171 -7.91 6.52 2.17
CA LEU A 171 -8.25 6.42 0.74
C LEU A 171 -9.77 6.47 0.52
N LYS A 172 -10.52 5.70 1.30
CA LYS A 172 -11.98 5.65 1.21
C LYS A 172 -12.63 6.97 1.60
N HIS A 173 -12.22 7.58 2.71
CA HIS A 173 -12.89 8.75 3.26
C HIS A 173 -12.33 10.08 2.73
N GLY A 174 -11.09 10.10 2.27
CA GLY A 174 -10.47 11.27 1.64
C GLY A 174 -10.82 11.41 0.17
N TRP A 175 -10.74 10.32 -0.58
CA TRP A 175 -10.85 10.33 -2.05
C TRP A 175 -11.95 9.43 -2.62
N ASN A 176 -12.81 8.85 -1.76
CA ASN A 176 -13.88 7.94 -2.18
C ASN A 176 -13.41 6.70 -2.95
N VAL A 177 -12.18 6.26 -2.71
CA VAL A 177 -11.63 5.06 -3.34
C VAL A 177 -12.42 3.83 -2.87
N LYS A 178 -12.80 2.97 -3.82
CA LYS A 178 -13.49 1.70 -3.53
C LYS A 178 -12.52 0.70 -2.91
N ILE A 179 -12.78 0.29 -1.67
CA ILE A 179 -11.98 -0.71 -0.95
C ILE A 179 -12.70 -2.05 -0.95
N LEU A 180 -12.03 -3.09 -1.42
CA LEU A 180 -12.57 -4.45 -1.55
C LEU A 180 -11.73 -5.43 -0.71
N PRO A 181 -12.11 -5.74 0.54
CA PRO A 181 -11.40 -6.72 1.37
C PRO A 181 -11.76 -8.16 0.94
N LEU A 182 -11.29 -8.55 -0.25
CA LEU A 182 -11.59 -9.84 -0.89
C LEU A 182 -10.81 -11.01 -0.28
N LEU A 183 -9.66 -10.72 0.34
CA LEU A 183 -8.70 -11.71 0.80
C LEU A 183 -8.73 -11.88 2.32
N GLU A 184 -8.29 -13.04 2.79
CA GLU A 184 -7.99 -13.30 4.20
C GLU A 184 -6.68 -14.11 4.34
N ARG A 185 -5.94 -13.85 5.43
CA ARG A 185 -4.74 -14.61 5.74
C ARG A 185 -5.11 -15.85 6.56
N MET A 186 -4.56 -17.00 6.18
CA MET A 186 -4.75 -18.25 6.88
C MET A 186 -4.00 -18.28 8.21
N SER A 187 -4.53 -18.96 9.22
CA SER A 187 -3.81 -19.22 10.46
C SER A 187 -2.74 -20.30 10.27
N HIS A 188 -1.72 -20.31 11.15
CA HIS A 188 -0.70 -21.36 11.15
C HIS A 188 -1.29 -22.79 11.22
N THR A 189 -2.37 -22.98 11.97
CA THR A 189 -3.08 -24.27 12.07
C THR A 189 -3.75 -24.66 10.76
N GLN A 190 -4.33 -23.69 10.06
CA GLN A 190 -4.94 -23.91 8.74
C GLN A 190 -3.87 -24.16 7.67
N GLN A 191 -2.75 -23.43 7.71
CA GLN A 191 -1.59 -23.67 6.84
C GLN A 191 -1.04 -25.09 7.02
N LYS A 192 -0.80 -25.54 8.27
CA LYS A 192 -0.31 -26.90 8.56
C LYS A 192 -1.23 -28.01 8.03
N LYS A 193 -2.57 -27.79 8.09
CA LYS A 193 -3.53 -28.76 7.54
C LYS A 193 -3.49 -28.79 6.01
N LEU A 194 -3.35 -27.62 5.37
CA LEU A 194 -3.25 -27.50 3.91
C LEU A 194 -1.89 -27.96 3.41
N ASP A 195 -0.79 -27.60 4.07
CA ASP A 195 0.57 -28.07 3.72
C ASP A 195 0.67 -29.59 3.63
N ARG A 196 -0.13 -30.31 4.41
CA ARG A 196 -0.18 -31.78 4.35
C ARG A 196 -0.89 -32.31 3.08
N ILE A 197 -1.88 -31.57 2.58
CA ILE A 197 -2.63 -31.90 1.36
C ILE A 197 -1.95 -31.31 0.12
N GLN A 198 -1.43 -30.08 0.23
CA GLN A 198 -0.80 -29.32 -0.86
C GLN A 198 0.68 -29.59 -1.08
N ARG A 199 1.39 -30.21 -0.13
CA ARG A 199 2.71 -30.82 -0.41
C ARG A 199 2.63 -31.87 -1.50
N ILE A 200 1.45 -32.46 -1.71
CA ILE A 200 1.15 -33.39 -2.80
C ILE A 200 0.91 -32.61 -4.10
N GLU A 201 0.44 -31.35 -4.03
CA GLU A 201 0.06 -30.51 -5.19
C GLU A 201 0.98 -29.30 -5.45
N GLY A 202 2.00 -29.08 -4.62
CA GLY A 202 3.02 -28.01 -4.82
C GLY A 202 2.53 -26.57 -4.61
N ILE A 203 1.40 -26.34 -3.94
CA ILE A 203 0.81 -25.01 -3.76
C ILE A 203 0.70 -24.65 -2.27
N SER A 204 1.68 -23.95 -1.72
CA SER A 204 1.60 -23.35 -0.39
C SER A 204 1.19 -21.87 -0.50
N SER A 205 -0.05 -21.52 -0.09
CA SER A 205 -0.50 -20.13 -0.04
C SER A 205 -0.91 -19.74 1.39
N SER A 206 -0.30 -18.68 1.91
CA SER A 206 -0.69 -18.10 3.20
C SER A 206 -1.97 -17.25 3.10
N TYR A 207 -2.47 -17.01 1.90
CA TYR A 207 -3.60 -16.14 1.59
C TYR A 207 -4.65 -16.90 0.78
N ARG A 208 -5.91 -16.55 1.00
CA ARG A 208 -7.03 -17.10 0.23
C ARG A 208 -8.14 -16.08 0.07
N LEU A 209 -9.04 -16.31 -0.84
CA LEU A 209 -10.30 -15.58 -0.94
C LEU A 209 -11.13 -15.75 0.33
N ARG A 210 -11.84 -14.72 0.72
CA ARG A 210 -12.90 -14.83 1.73
C ARG A 210 -14.02 -15.76 1.24
N ASN A 211 -14.89 -16.17 2.17
CA ASN A 211 -16.00 -17.06 1.84
C ASN A 211 -16.78 -16.58 0.60
N GLU A 212 -16.95 -17.45 -0.38
CA GLU A 212 -17.54 -17.12 -1.69
C GLU A 212 -18.97 -16.60 -1.57
N LYS A 213 -19.80 -17.20 -0.70
CA LYS A 213 -21.19 -16.74 -0.47
C LYS A 213 -21.20 -15.31 0.08
N TRP A 214 -20.26 -15.00 0.97
CA TRP A 214 -20.09 -13.65 1.51
C TRP A 214 -19.62 -12.67 0.43
N LEU A 215 -18.67 -13.06 -0.41
CA LEU A 215 -18.17 -12.22 -1.52
C LEU A 215 -19.28 -11.90 -2.51
N ARG A 216 -20.02 -12.90 -2.99
CA ARG A 216 -21.13 -12.72 -3.94
C ARG A 216 -22.23 -11.82 -3.39
N ARG A 217 -22.54 -11.94 -2.07
CA ARG A 217 -23.55 -11.10 -1.43
C ARG A 217 -23.09 -9.65 -1.29
N LYS A 218 -21.82 -9.43 -0.92
CA LYS A 218 -21.28 -8.10 -0.62
C LYS A 218 -20.80 -7.36 -1.87
N PHE A 219 -20.30 -8.08 -2.83
CA PHE A 219 -19.73 -7.58 -4.09
C PHE A 219 -20.30 -8.36 -5.28
N PRO A 220 -21.59 -8.14 -5.64
CA PRO A 220 -22.23 -8.88 -6.71
C PRO A 220 -21.58 -8.66 -8.07
N VAL A 221 -20.97 -7.50 -8.27
CA VAL A 221 -20.19 -7.17 -9.47
C VAL A 221 -18.75 -6.83 -9.04
N LEU A 222 -17.82 -7.62 -9.53
CA LEU A 222 -16.39 -7.39 -9.34
C LEU A 222 -15.85 -6.46 -10.44
N PRO A 223 -14.87 -5.61 -10.13
CA PRO A 223 -14.19 -4.81 -11.14
C PRO A 223 -13.31 -5.71 -12.03
N GLU A 224 -13.04 -5.25 -13.25
CA GLU A 224 -12.12 -5.93 -14.15
C GLU A 224 -10.66 -5.81 -13.70
N ALA A 225 -10.33 -4.67 -13.07
CA ALA A 225 -8.99 -4.34 -12.61
C ALA A 225 -8.99 -3.94 -11.12
N VAL A 226 -7.95 -4.34 -10.40
CA VAL A 226 -7.75 -4.00 -8.99
C VAL A 226 -6.28 -3.68 -8.68
N VAL A 227 -6.06 -2.98 -7.56
CA VAL A 227 -4.73 -2.72 -7.00
C VAL A 227 -4.61 -3.38 -5.64
N LEU A 228 -3.64 -4.27 -5.47
CA LEU A 228 -3.20 -4.77 -4.17
C LEU A 228 -2.44 -3.66 -3.42
N ALA A 229 -2.80 -3.41 -2.17
CA ALA A 229 -2.13 -2.46 -1.29
C ALA A 229 -1.37 -3.17 -0.18
N ASP A 230 -0.05 -2.92 -0.09
CA ASP A 230 0.79 -3.43 1.00
C ASP A 230 1.81 -2.37 1.46
N ASP A 231 2.41 -2.58 2.63
CA ASP A 231 3.39 -1.64 3.19
C ASP A 231 4.79 -1.82 2.56
N VAL A 232 5.22 -3.06 2.33
CA VAL A 232 6.59 -3.37 1.87
C VAL A 232 6.62 -4.54 0.89
N LEU A 233 7.25 -4.32 -0.24
CA LEU A 233 7.64 -5.38 -1.15
C LEU A 233 9.07 -5.86 -0.78
N THR A 234 9.20 -7.13 -0.44
CA THR A 234 10.49 -7.80 -0.21
C THR A 234 10.75 -8.81 -1.33
N THR A 235 10.44 -10.07 -1.11
CA THR A 235 10.55 -11.14 -2.12
C THR A 235 9.39 -11.18 -3.12
N GLY A 236 8.34 -10.39 -2.91
CA GLY A 236 7.13 -10.43 -3.74
C GLY A 236 6.17 -11.58 -3.44
N SER A 237 6.57 -12.56 -2.63
CA SER A 237 5.76 -13.78 -2.38
C SER A 237 4.37 -13.50 -1.81
N THR A 238 4.21 -12.48 -0.97
CA THR A 238 2.91 -12.05 -0.43
C THR A 238 2.01 -11.50 -1.53
N ILE A 239 2.52 -10.58 -2.33
CA ILE A 239 1.79 -9.94 -3.43
C ILE A 239 1.43 -10.98 -4.48
N GLU A 240 2.36 -11.86 -4.86
CA GLU A 240 2.13 -12.95 -5.83
C GLU A 240 1.03 -13.91 -5.35
N ALA A 241 1.07 -14.33 -4.07
CA ALA A 241 0.04 -15.20 -3.51
C ALA A 241 -1.35 -14.54 -3.52
N CYS A 242 -1.42 -13.25 -3.16
CA CYS A 242 -2.67 -12.48 -3.20
C CYS A 242 -3.19 -12.30 -4.63
N ALA A 243 -2.31 -11.96 -5.57
CA ALA A 243 -2.66 -11.76 -6.97
C ALA A 243 -3.19 -13.03 -7.61
N ARG A 244 -2.56 -14.17 -7.34
CA ARG A 244 -3.01 -15.48 -7.82
C ARG A 244 -4.44 -15.79 -7.38
N GLU A 245 -4.78 -15.51 -6.13
CA GLU A 245 -6.14 -15.71 -5.63
C GLU A 245 -7.14 -14.77 -6.30
N LEU A 246 -6.76 -13.52 -6.58
CA LEU A 246 -7.61 -12.57 -7.30
C LEU A 246 -7.81 -12.96 -8.77
N LYS A 247 -6.78 -13.45 -9.45
CA LYS A 247 -6.90 -14.00 -10.80
C LYS A 247 -7.83 -15.22 -10.83
N ARG A 248 -7.76 -16.10 -9.82
CA ARG A 248 -8.70 -17.25 -9.67
C ARG A 248 -10.15 -16.80 -9.46
N LEU A 249 -10.38 -15.65 -8.80
CA LEU A 249 -11.71 -15.06 -8.65
C LEU A 249 -12.28 -14.51 -9.95
N GLY A 250 -11.45 -14.37 -10.99
CA GLY A 250 -11.83 -13.84 -12.30
C GLY A 250 -11.47 -12.37 -12.53
N ILE A 251 -10.66 -11.77 -11.66
CA ILE A 251 -10.12 -10.41 -11.90
C ILE A 251 -9.14 -10.48 -13.09
N LYS A 252 -9.38 -9.67 -14.11
CA LYS A 252 -8.58 -9.69 -15.34
C LYS A 252 -7.21 -9.03 -15.17
N GLN A 253 -7.16 -7.90 -14.47
CA GLN A 253 -5.92 -7.15 -14.24
C GLN A 253 -5.69 -6.94 -12.75
N VAL A 254 -4.50 -7.30 -12.27
CA VAL A 254 -4.08 -7.14 -10.88
C VAL A 254 -2.80 -6.35 -10.85
N PHE A 255 -2.87 -5.14 -10.36
CA PHE A 255 -1.72 -4.29 -10.08
C PHE A 255 -1.33 -4.38 -8.61
N SER A 256 -0.15 -3.91 -8.25
CA SER A 256 0.21 -3.70 -6.86
C SER A 256 0.85 -2.33 -6.63
N ILE A 257 0.50 -1.69 -5.52
CA ILE A 257 1.19 -0.51 -5.00
C ILE A 257 1.67 -0.84 -3.60
N THR A 258 2.98 -0.74 -3.37
CA THR A 258 3.60 -0.83 -2.06
C THR A 258 4.24 0.49 -1.67
N LEU A 259 4.22 0.83 -0.39
CA LEU A 259 4.84 2.08 0.06
C LEU A 259 6.36 2.01 -0.04
N PHE A 260 6.93 0.84 0.23
CA PHE A 260 8.37 0.62 0.20
C PHE A 260 8.73 -0.67 -0.54
N ILE A 261 9.93 -0.68 -1.14
CA ILE A 261 10.57 -1.88 -1.66
C ILE A 261 11.93 -2.04 -0.97
N VAL A 262 12.22 -3.26 -0.55
CA VAL A 262 13.53 -3.66 0.00
C VAL A 262 14.37 -4.19 -1.15
N ASP A 263 15.58 -3.63 -1.30
CA ASP A 263 16.59 -4.07 -2.26
C ASP A 263 17.39 -5.25 -1.73
#